data_6e19253218fd38b06be5a8b38c916ab3
#
_entry.id   6e19253218fd38b06be5a8b38c916ab3
#
_cell.length_a   1.000
_cell.length_b   1.000
_cell.length_c   1.000
_cell.angle_alpha   90.00
_cell.angle_beta   90.00
_cell.angle_gamma   90.00
#
_symmetry.space_group_name_H-M   'P 1'
#
loop_
_entity.id
_entity.type
_entity.pdbx_description
1 polymer ?
#
loop_
_entity_poly.entity_id
_entity_poly.type
_entity_poly.pdbx_seq_one_letter_code
_entity_poly.pdbx_strand_id
1 'polypeptide(L)'
;MAGNLKKFVNPRFLKTIDPMLMRQLFERHFAGGAAPIAFDDEEADHRGLLAEYFDQSVNDWSEGLVADLHRIAELGTLHGLEMILAAARRQQITLFEPADPEQTADAPAEQDPKHVALHVYLHHHDLFEVAADQMALRAPTAMAEFRGPERDVPADFNADVGAAFEAAAAALFANDLQGGYCRLAPYDEDGEFNLVLSHGAPVKTTPVVSGDREEIITVRAVKYAALRYSATEGRLLIGGVLKSQQVE
;
A
#
# COMPACT_ATOMS: atom_id res chain seq x y z
N MET A 1 -3.82 2.10 -13.56
CA MET A 1 -2.58 1.81 -12.80
C MET A 1 -1.36 2.61 -13.28
N ALA A 2 -1.16 2.86 -14.56
CA ALA A 2 -0.05 3.70 -15.07
C ALA A 2 0.04 5.13 -14.47
N GLY A 3 -1.04 5.67 -13.89
CA GLY A 3 -1.04 7.00 -13.28
C GLY A 3 -0.21 7.14 -12.01
N ASN A 4 -0.04 6.07 -11.22
CA ASN A 4 0.72 6.12 -9.97
C ASN A 4 2.22 5.92 -10.19
N LEU A 5 2.61 5.07 -11.13
CA LEU A 5 4.01 4.92 -11.53
C LEU A 5 4.60 6.23 -12.07
N LYS A 6 3.83 7.03 -12.81
CA LYS A 6 4.27 8.37 -13.25
C LYS A 6 4.64 9.29 -12.08
N LYS A 7 4.03 9.13 -10.90
CA LYS A 7 4.38 9.91 -9.71
C LYS A 7 5.70 9.46 -9.11
N PHE A 8 6.01 8.15 -9.19
CA PHE A 8 7.24 7.60 -8.66
C PHE A 8 8.45 7.95 -9.53
N VAL A 9 8.28 7.94 -10.85
CA VAL A 9 9.32 8.30 -11.83
C VAL A 9 9.47 9.83 -12.01
N ASN A 10 8.88 10.62 -11.13
CA ASN A 10 9.01 12.07 -11.17
C ASN A 10 10.48 12.47 -11.03
N PRO A 11 11.06 13.23 -11.98
CA PRO A 11 12.45 13.65 -11.93
C PRO A 11 12.83 14.40 -10.64
N ARG A 12 11.87 15.13 -10.05
CA ARG A 12 12.09 15.81 -8.76
C ARG A 12 12.29 14.79 -7.63
N PHE A 13 11.53 13.71 -7.60
CA PHE A 13 11.71 12.64 -6.63
C PHE A 13 13.07 11.96 -6.81
N LEU A 14 13.42 11.58 -8.04
CA LEU A 14 14.71 10.94 -8.34
C LEU A 14 15.92 11.82 -7.97
N LYS A 15 15.77 13.14 -8.00
CA LYS A 15 16.81 14.09 -7.56
C LYS A 15 16.94 14.19 -6.04
N THR A 16 15.91 13.85 -5.29
CA THR A 16 15.87 13.98 -3.83
C THR A 16 16.05 12.66 -3.10
N ILE A 17 15.80 11.53 -3.78
CA ILE A 17 15.92 10.21 -3.15
C ILE A 17 17.39 9.87 -2.87
N ASP A 18 17.61 9.16 -1.78
CA ASP A 18 18.89 8.53 -1.50
C ASP A 18 19.11 7.38 -2.50
N PRO A 19 20.18 7.43 -3.34
CA PRO A 19 20.49 6.36 -4.28
C PRO A 19 20.71 5.01 -3.60
N MET A 20 21.17 4.99 -2.35
CA MET A 20 21.40 3.75 -1.60
C MET A 20 20.11 3.02 -1.22
N LEU A 21 19.02 3.75 -0.97
CA LEU A 21 17.70 3.13 -0.80
C LEU A 21 17.20 2.49 -2.10
N MET A 22 17.41 3.17 -3.23
CA MET A 22 17.06 2.59 -4.53
C MET A 22 17.93 1.40 -4.87
N ARG A 23 19.23 1.43 -4.56
CA ARG A 23 20.12 0.27 -4.67
C ARG A 23 19.55 -0.94 -3.94
N GLN A 24 19.16 -0.78 -2.68
CA GLN A 24 18.59 -1.87 -1.87
C GLN A 24 17.31 -2.45 -2.49
N LEU A 25 16.44 -1.60 -3.05
CA LEU A 25 15.24 -2.07 -3.76
C LEU A 25 15.62 -2.88 -5.01
N PHE A 26 16.59 -2.42 -5.80
CA PHE A 26 17.07 -3.14 -6.97
C PHE A 26 17.72 -4.47 -6.60
N GLU A 27 18.54 -4.51 -5.56
CA GLU A 27 19.19 -5.74 -5.07
C GLU A 27 18.16 -6.82 -4.69
N ARG A 28 16.99 -6.45 -4.17
CA ARG A 28 15.90 -7.41 -3.87
C ARG A 28 15.34 -8.07 -5.15
N HIS A 29 15.26 -7.31 -6.25
CA HIS A 29 14.63 -7.78 -7.48
C HIS A 29 15.60 -8.44 -8.46
N PHE A 30 16.89 -8.13 -8.35
CA PHE A 30 17.93 -8.63 -9.23
C PHE A 30 18.94 -9.51 -8.51
N ALA A 31 18.56 -10.11 -7.38
CA ALA A 31 19.40 -11.02 -6.61
C ALA A 31 19.89 -12.20 -7.47
N GLY A 32 21.20 -12.29 -7.70
CA GLY A 32 21.84 -13.32 -8.51
C GLY A 32 22.04 -12.98 -9.99
N GLY A 33 21.67 -11.77 -10.43
CA GLY A 33 21.95 -11.21 -11.75
C GLY A 33 22.64 -9.85 -11.67
N ALA A 34 23.10 -9.33 -12.81
CA ALA A 34 23.60 -7.96 -12.87
C ALA A 34 22.40 -6.99 -12.68
N ALA A 35 22.47 -6.13 -11.67
CA ALA A 35 21.53 -5.04 -11.57
C ALA A 35 21.64 -4.15 -12.82
N PRO A 36 20.52 -3.64 -13.35
CA PRO A 36 20.55 -2.81 -14.56
C PRO A 36 21.28 -1.47 -14.35
N ILE A 37 21.58 -1.11 -13.10
CA ILE A 37 22.29 0.10 -12.71
C ILE A 37 23.50 -0.29 -11.86
N ALA A 38 24.68 0.22 -12.23
CA ALA A 38 25.91 0.01 -11.49
C ALA A 38 25.99 0.99 -10.31
N PHE A 39 25.45 0.61 -9.16
CA PHE A 39 25.49 1.42 -7.94
C PHE A 39 26.85 1.40 -7.22
N ASP A 40 27.78 0.51 -7.64
CA ASP A 40 29.10 0.36 -7.00
C ASP A 40 30.12 1.40 -7.49
N ASP A 41 29.82 2.13 -8.54
CA ASP A 41 30.64 3.23 -9.04
C ASP A 41 30.30 4.51 -8.30
N GLU A 42 31.12 4.89 -7.32
CA GLU A 42 30.93 6.09 -6.51
C GLU A 42 31.01 7.41 -7.31
N GLU A 43 31.65 7.38 -8.49
CA GLU A 43 31.78 8.55 -9.36
C GLU A 43 30.58 8.69 -10.33
N ALA A 44 29.72 7.67 -10.43
CA ALA A 44 28.58 7.67 -11.33
C ALA A 44 27.47 8.62 -10.89
N ASP A 45 26.82 9.27 -11.84
CA ASP A 45 25.55 9.98 -11.60
C ASP A 45 24.40 8.97 -11.44
N HIS A 46 24.29 8.35 -10.26
CA HIS A 46 23.25 7.36 -9.95
C HIS A 46 21.84 7.91 -10.18
N ARG A 47 21.61 9.21 -9.99
CA ARG A 47 20.30 9.85 -10.23
C ARG A 47 19.99 9.95 -11.71
N GLY A 48 21.00 10.25 -12.52
CA GLY A 48 20.89 10.23 -13.98
C GLY A 48 20.61 8.81 -14.50
N LEU A 49 21.35 7.82 -14.01
CA LEU A 49 21.16 6.41 -14.37
C LEU A 49 19.75 5.90 -13.96
N LEU A 50 19.26 6.26 -12.78
CA LEU A 50 17.89 5.94 -12.36
C LEU A 50 16.86 6.58 -13.27
N ALA A 51 17.04 7.86 -13.63
CA ALA A 51 16.15 8.56 -14.54
C ALA A 51 16.10 7.89 -15.92
N GLU A 52 17.26 7.51 -16.47
CA GLU A 52 17.37 6.79 -17.74
C GLU A 52 16.69 5.41 -17.70
N TYR A 53 16.94 4.64 -16.62
CA TYR A 53 16.29 3.33 -16.44
C TYR A 53 14.76 3.45 -16.42
N PHE A 54 14.22 4.44 -15.71
CA PHE A 54 12.76 4.63 -15.63
C PHE A 54 12.15 5.33 -16.86
N ASP A 55 12.96 5.86 -17.77
CA ASP A 55 12.50 6.36 -19.08
C ASP A 55 12.33 5.24 -20.12
N GLN A 56 12.87 4.05 -19.84
CA GLN A 56 12.72 2.87 -20.69
C GLN A 56 11.27 2.35 -20.67
N SER A 57 10.99 1.40 -21.56
CA SER A 57 9.68 0.75 -21.62
C SER A 57 9.39 0.00 -20.32
N VAL A 58 8.19 0.17 -19.77
CA VAL A 58 7.73 -0.60 -18.60
C VAL A 58 7.74 -2.12 -18.81
N ASN A 59 7.80 -2.58 -20.05
CA ASN A 59 7.90 -4.00 -20.36
C ASN A 59 9.29 -4.59 -20.04
N ASP A 60 10.29 -3.73 -19.87
CA ASP A 60 11.67 -4.14 -19.55
C ASP A 60 11.88 -4.23 -18.02
N TRP A 61 10.88 -3.86 -17.23
CA TRP A 61 10.96 -3.91 -15.77
C TRP A 61 10.48 -5.27 -15.25
N SER A 62 11.08 -5.75 -14.15
CA SER A 62 10.56 -6.93 -13.48
C SER A 62 9.17 -6.67 -12.87
N GLU A 63 8.27 -7.65 -12.97
CA GLU A 63 6.92 -7.53 -12.39
C GLU A 63 6.95 -7.24 -10.89
N GLY A 64 7.89 -7.85 -10.15
CA GLY A 64 8.07 -7.63 -8.73
C GLY A 64 8.47 -6.19 -8.42
N LEU A 65 9.44 -5.63 -9.16
CA LEU A 65 9.85 -4.23 -9.00
C LEU A 65 8.67 -3.27 -9.25
N VAL A 66 7.89 -3.53 -10.30
CA VAL A 66 6.69 -2.71 -10.61
C VAL A 66 5.66 -2.79 -9.50
N ALA A 67 5.43 -3.98 -8.93
CA ALA A 67 4.49 -4.16 -7.83
C ALA A 67 4.93 -3.40 -6.57
N ASP A 68 6.20 -3.50 -6.21
CA ASP A 68 6.75 -2.79 -5.03
C ASP A 68 6.73 -1.28 -5.22
N LEU A 69 7.16 -0.79 -6.38
CA LEU A 69 7.10 0.64 -6.72
C LEU A 69 5.67 1.18 -6.67
N HIS A 70 4.69 0.39 -7.14
CA HIS A 70 3.29 0.75 -7.05
C HIS A 70 2.84 0.93 -5.59
N ARG A 71 3.14 -0.03 -4.73
CA ARG A 71 2.80 0.01 -3.30
C ARG A 71 3.47 1.19 -2.59
N ILE A 72 4.76 1.39 -2.84
CA ILE A 72 5.52 2.52 -2.28
C ILE A 72 4.91 3.85 -2.75
N ALA A 73 4.54 3.97 -4.04
CA ALA A 73 3.95 5.18 -4.59
C ALA A 73 2.55 5.47 -4.02
N GLU A 74 1.74 4.45 -3.72
CA GLU A 74 0.44 4.62 -3.08
C GLU A 74 0.58 5.19 -1.68
N LEU A 75 1.51 4.68 -0.88
CA LEU A 75 1.78 5.18 0.48
C LEU A 75 2.67 6.45 0.48
N GLY A 76 3.37 6.75 -0.62
CA GLY A 76 4.24 7.90 -0.79
C GLY A 76 3.50 9.22 -1.02
N THR A 77 2.49 9.50 -0.21
CA THR A 77 1.64 10.71 -0.22
C THR A 77 1.68 11.38 1.16
N LEU A 78 1.24 12.63 1.26
CA LEU A 78 1.13 13.29 2.57
C LEU A 78 0.24 12.49 3.53
N HIS A 79 -0.87 11.97 3.04
CA HIS A 79 -1.76 11.13 3.85
C HIS A 79 -1.10 9.80 4.25
N GLY A 80 -0.37 9.16 3.34
CA GLY A 80 0.42 7.96 3.67
C GLY A 80 1.52 8.23 4.68
N LEU A 81 2.20 9.38 4.60
CA LEU A 81 3.17 9.81 5.60
C LEU A 81 2.52 9.93 6.99
N GLU A 82 1.34 10.54 7.08
CA GLU A 82 0.59 10.62 8.34
C GLU A 82 0.29 9.23 8.92
N MET A 83 -0.11 8.26 8.07
CA MET A 83 -0.36 6.87 8.49
C MET A 83 0.92 6.20 8.98
N ILE A 84 2.02 6.34 8.26
CA ILE A 84 3.34 5.81 8.66
C ILE A 84 3.74 6.36 10.03
N LEU A 85 3.68 7.69 10.20
CA LEU A 85 4.09 8.33 11.45
C LEU A 85 3.16 7.96 12.62
N ALA A 86 1.86 7.81 12.37
CA ALA A 86 0.91 7.37 13.39
C ALA A 86 1.16 5.91 13.81
N ALA A 87 1.42 5.02 12.85
CA ALA A 87 1.75 3.63 13.11
C ALA A 87 3.09 3.50 13.86
N ALA A 88 4.12 4.26 13.46
CA ALA A 88 5.43 4.27 14.11
C ALA A 88 5.33 4.71 15.60
N ARG A 89 4.57 5.78 15.87
CA ARG A 89 4.34 6.25 17.25
C ARG A 89 3.65 5.19 18.11
N ARG A 90 2.62 4.51 17.57
CA ARG A 90 1.89 3.45 18.31
C ARG A 90 2.78 2.25 18.63
N GLN A 91 3.65 1.88 17.71
CA GLN A 91 4.58 0.76 17.88
C GLN A 91 5.89 1.16 18.55
N GLN A 92 6.07 2.44 18.89
CA GLN A 92 7.30 3.00 19.49
C GLN A 92 8.54 2.76 18.62
N ILE A 93 8.37 2.77 17.30
CA ILE A 93 9.45 2.60 16.33
C ILE A 93 10.03 3.97 15.98
N THR A 94 11.36 4.10 16.11
CA THR A 94 12.11 5.24 15.62
C THR A 94 12.46 4.99 14.14
N LEU A 95 11.91 5.78 13.24
CA LEU A 95 12.12 5.60 11.79
C LEU A 95 13.49 6.07 11.32
N PHE A 96 13.99 7.14 11.95
CA PHE A 96 15.25 7.75 11.59
C PHE A 96 16.03 8.02 12.88
N GLU A 97 17.33 7.79 12.85
CA GLU A 97 18.17 8.22 13.96
C GLU A 97 18.08 9.74 14.10
N PRO A 98 18.02 10.27 15.34
CA PRO A 98 18.03 11.70 15.54
C PRO A 98 19.30 12.28 14.91
N ALA A 99 19.15 13.32 14.10
CA ALA A 99 20.30 14.07 13.60
C ALA A 99 21.14 14.54 14.79
N ASP A 100 22.47 14.51 14.63
CA ASP A 100 23.41 14.94 15.66
C ASP A 100 22.96 16.31 16.20
N PRO A 101 22.77 16.48 17.53
CA PRO A 101 22.31 17.72 18.11
C PRO A 101 23.21 18.92 17.79
N GLU A 102 24.43 18.71 17.32
CA GLU A 102 25.31 19.78 16.83
C GLU A 102 25.01 20.21 15.38
N GLN A 103 24.20 19.47 14.63
CA GLN A 103 23.76 19.83 13.28
C GLN A 103 22.42 20.58 13.25
N THR A 104 22.01 21.20 14.33
CA THR A 104 20.77 21.96 14.44
C THR A 104 20.83 23.31 13.75
N ALA A 105 20.98 23.40 12.46
CA ALA A 105 20.73 24.66 11.77
C ALA A 105 19.54 24.60 10.81
N ASP A 106 19.14 23.42 10.34
CA ASP A 106 17.94 23.31 9.51
C ASP A 106 17.00 22.27 10.13
N ALA A 107 15.76 22.70 10.42
CA ALA A 107 14.67 21.78 10.68
C ALA A 107 14.69 20.69 9.60
N PRO A 108 14.40 19.42 9.94
CA PRO A 108 14.44 18.34 8.96
C PRO A 108 13.65 18.82 7.74
N ALA A 109 14.36 19.02 6.63
CA ALA A 109 13.73 19.36 5.36
C ALA A 109 12.51 18.43 5.23
N GLU A 110 11.34 18.98 4.95
CA GLU A 110 10.10 18.22 4.82
C GLU A 110 10.43 16.93 4.06
N GLN A 111 10.48 15.80 4.80
CA GLN A 111 10.93 14.56 4.21
C GLN A 111 9.91 14.21 3.13
N ASP A 112 10.36 14.09 1.89
CA ASP A 112 9.46 13.73 0.79
C ASP A 112 8.74 12.42 1.16
N PRO A 113 7.40 12.41 1.20
CA PRO A 113 6.62 11.24 1.61
C PRO A 113 7.03 9.94 0.91
N LYS A 114 7.49 10.03 -0.35
CA LYS A 114 7.93 8.87 -1.11
C LYS A 114 9.26 8.31 -0.60
N HIS A 115 10.16 9.20 -0.16
CA HIS A 115 11.41 8.79 0.47
C HIS A 115 11.13 8.03 1.77
N VAL A 116 10.24 8.58 2.61
CA VAL A 116 9.83 7.92 3.85
C VAL A 116 9.15 6.58 3.57
N ALA A 117 8.24 6.52 2.60
CA ALA A 117 7.56 5.28 2.23
C ALA A 117 8.55 4.21 1.74
N LEU A 118 9.54 4.58 0.90
CA LEU A 118 10.58 3.67 0.44
C LEU A 118 11.47 3.19 1.60
N HIS A 119 11.90 4.10 2.48
CA HIS A 119 12.69 3.74 3.66
C HIS A 119 11.94 2.75 4.55
N VAL A 120 10.68 3.03 4.86
CA VAL A 120 9.86 2.15 5.71
C VAL A 120 9.57 0.81 5.03
N TYR A 121 9.33 0.81 3.71
CA TYR A 121 9.19 -0.42 2.94
C TYR A 121 10.43 -1.33 3.05
N LEU A 122 11.62 -0.74 3.04
CA LEU A 122 12.88 -1.48 3.06
C LEU A 122 13.28 -1.95 4.47
N HIS A 123 13.10 -1.11 5.47
CA HIS A 123 13.66 -1.33 6.81
C HIS A 123 12.63 -1.69 7.89
N HIS A 124 11.36 -1.35 7.66
CA HIS A 124 10.27 -1.58 8.61
C HIS A 124 9.03 -2.11 7.88
N HIS A 125 9.19 -3.24 7.18
CA HIS A 125 8.17 -3.77 6.28
C HIS A 125 6.82 -4.03 6.97
N ASP A 126 6.84 -4.58 8.20
CA ASP A 126 5.62 -4.80 8.97
C ASP A 126 4.88 -3.49 9.28
N LEU A 127 5.62 -2.42 9.56
CA LEU A 127 5.06 -1.10 9.76
C LEU A 127 4.46 -0.53 8.46
N PHE A 128 5.12 -0.79 7.32
CA PHE A 128 4.60 -0.42 6.01
C PHE A 128 3.25 -1.08 5.73
N GLU A 129 3.13 -2.39 6.02
CA GLU A 129 1.87 -3.13 5.85
C GLU A 129 0.75 -2.54 6.73
N VAL A 130 1.03 -2.28 8.00
CA VAL A 130 0.07 -1.64 8.93
C VAL A 130 -0.37 -0.28 8.41
N ALA A 131 0.55 0.56 7.95
CA ALA A 131 0.21 1.88 7.41
C ALA A 131 -0.62 1.79 6.12
N ALA A 132 -0.32 0.83 5.24
CA ALA A 132 -1.07 0.58 4.01
C ALA A 132 -2.50 0.09 4.31
N ASP A 133 -2.66 -0.84 5.24
CA ASP A 133 -3.97 -1.33 5.67
C ASP A 133 -4.80 -0.20 6.32
N GLN A 134 -4.20 0.66 7.14
CA GLN A 134 -4.88 1.84 7.71
C GLN A 134 -5.31 2.84 6.65
N MET A 135 -4.49 3.05 5.63
CA MET A 135 -4.87 3.90 4.49
C MET A 135 -6.06 3.29 3.73
N ALA A 136 -6.05 1.97 3.53
CA ALA A 136 -7.14 1.24 2.90
C ALA A 136 -8.44 1.29 3.73
N LEU A 137 -8.36 1.20 5.07
CA LEU A 137 -9.51 1.34 5.97
C LEU A 137 -10.20 2.70 5.82
N ARG A 138 -9.43 3.76 5.59
CA ARG A 138 -9.92 5.12 5.46
C ARG A 138 -10.34 5.51 4.04
N ALA A 139 -10.06 4.64 3.05
CA ALA A 139 -10.41 4.86 1.66
C ALA A 139 -11.93 4.96 1.37
N PRO A 140 -12.82 4.16 2.00
CA PRO A 140 -14.25 4.30 1.79
C PRO A 140 -14.79 5.61 2.37
N THR A 141 -15.34 6.45 1.51
CA THR A 141 -15.91 7.76 1.89
C THR A 141 -17.35 7.65 2.37
N ALA A 142 -18.04 6.55 2.05
CA ALA A 142 -19.42 6.28 2.48
C ALA A 142 -19.48 4.91 3.15
N MET A 143 -19.99 4.89 4.38
CA MET A 143 -20.17 3.66 5.15
C MET A 143 -21.64 3.52 5.54
N ALA A 144 -22.17 2.30 5.42
CA ALA A 144 -23.48 1.95 5.99
C ALA A 144 -23.32 1.65 7.47
N GLU A 145 -24.27 2.11 8.27
CA GLU A 145 -24.29 1.89 9.71
C GLU A 145 -25.35 0.85 10.06
N PHE A 146 -24.94 -0.12 10.87
CA PHE A 146 -25.79 -1.16 11.47
C PHE A 146 -25.65 -1.08 12.99
N ARG A 147 -26.75 -1.22 13.71
CA ARG A 147 -26.77 -1.22 15.17
C ARG A 147 -27.33 -2.53 15.69
N GLY A 148 -26.57 -3.16 16.57
CA GLY A 148 -27.01 -4.32 17.32
C GLY A 148 -27.96 -3.92 18.47
N PRO A 149 -28.73 -4.88 19.00
CA PRO A 149 -29.58 -4.67 20.16
C PRO A 149 -28.82 -4.52 21.47
N GLU A 150 -27.59 -5.04 21.51
CA GLU A 150 -26.74 -5.08 22.70
C GLU A 150 -25.53 -4.16 22.54
N ARG A 151 -25.00 -3.66 23.65
CA ARG A 151 -23.77 -2.89 23.74
C ARG A 151 -22.75 -3.63 24.59
N ASP A 152 -21.51 -3.19 24.51
CA ASP A 152 -20.38 -3.77 25.27
C ASP A 152 -20.14 -5.26 24.96
N VAL A 153 -20.55 -5.69 23.76
CA VAL A 153 -20.26 -7.03 23.25
C VAL A 153 -18.91 -6.96 22.53
N PRO A 154 -17.86 -7.62 23.05
CA PRO A 154 -16.56 -7.63 22.39
C PRO A 154 -16.62 -8.40 21.07
N ALA A 155 -15.79 -8.00 20.11
CA ALA A 155 -15.59 -8.81 18.92
C ALA A 155 -14.80 -10.07 19.30
N ASP A 156 -15.44 -11.23 19.19
CA ASP A 156 -14.77 -12.52 19.33
C ASP A 156 -14.21 -12.94 17.98
N PHE A 157 -13.02 -12.48 17.68
CA PHE A 157 -12.36 -12.69 16.40
C PHE A 157 -11.02 -13.42 16.60
N ASN A 158 -10.99 -14.66 16.16
CA ASN A 158 -9.80 -15.52 16.19
C ASN A 158 -9.46 -16.01 14.78
N ALA A 159 -8.37 -16.76 14.64
CA ALA A 159 -7.89 -17.24 13.34
C ALA A 159 -8.93 -18.09 12.59
N ASP A 160 -9.70 -18.94 13.28
CA ASP A 160 -10.70 -19.81 12.66
C ASP A 160 -11.90 -18.99 12.16
N VAL A 161 -12.37 -18.03 12.96
CA VAL A 161 -13.42 -17.09 12.58
C VAL A 161 -12.97 -16.23 11.40
N GLY A 162 -11.74 -15.75 11.43
CA GLY A 162 -11.14 -14.98 10.34
C GLY A 162 -11.10 -15.76 9.04
N ALA A 163 -10.62 -17.00 9.08
CA ALA A 163 -10.57 -17.87 7.90
C ALA A 163 -11.97 -18.20 7.34
N ALA A 164 -12.93 -18.46 8.21
CA ALA A 164 -14.31 -18.71 7.82
C ALA A 164 -14.96 -17.46 7.17
N PHE A 165 -14.73 -16.29 7.75
CA PHE A 165 -15.23 -15.03 7.21
C PHE A 165 -14.59 -14.69 5.85
N GLU A 166 -13.27 -14.88 5.71
CA GLU A 166 -12.56 -14.67 4.45
C GLU A 166 -13.10 -15.58 3.35
N ALA A 167 -13.32 -16.86 3.65
CA ALA A 167 -13.89 -17.81 2.71
C ALA A 167 -15.33 -17.44 2.29
N ALA A 168 -16.16 -17.01 3.23
CA ALA A 168 -17.52 -16.55 2.93
C ALA A 168 -17.54 -15.29 2.07
N ALA A 169 -16.70 -14.29 2.41
CA ALA A 169 -16.54 -13.07 1.63
C ALA A 169 -16.00 -13.36 0.22
N ALA A 170 -15.03 -14.25 0.08
CA ALA A 170 -14.51 -14.68 -1.21
C ALA A 170 -15.60 -15.32 -2.10
N ALA A 171 -16.47 -16.16 -1.51
CA ALA A 171 -17.59 -16.77 -2.22
C ALA A 171 -18.63 -15.71 -2.66
N LEU A 172 -18.93 -14.75 -1.80
CA LEU A 172 -19.82 -13.62 -2.10
C LEU A 172 -19.29 -12.79 -3.27
N PHE A 173 -18.02 -12.39 -3.25
CA PHE A 173 -17.38 -11.65 -4.32
C PHE A 173 -17.31 -12.44 -5.63
N ALA A 174 -17.10 -13.76 -5.56
CA ALA A 174 -17.09 -14.61 -6.75
C ALA A 174 -18.48 -14.66 -7.42
N ASN A 175 -19.56 -14.76 -6.63
CA ASN A 175 -20.93 -14.73 -7.13
C ASN A 175 -21.27 -13.42 -7.85
N ASP A 176 -20.69 -12.31 -7.40
CA ASP A 176 -20.86 -10.98 -8.01
C ASP A 176 -19.82 -10.68 -9.12
N LEU A 177 -19.19 -11.71 -9.68
CA LEU A 177 -18.21 -11.62 -10.78
C LEU A 177 -16.94 -10.82 -10.42
N GLN A 178 -16.67 -10.66 -9.14
CA GLN A 178 -15.50 -9.94 -8.64
C GLN A 178 -14.27 -10.85 -8.43
N GLY A 179 -14.43 -12.16 -8.64
CA GLY A 179 -13.41 -13.19 -8.44
C GLY A 179 -13.33 -13.63 -6.99
N GLY A 180 -12.72 -14.80 -6.77
CA GLY A 180 -12.62 -15.43 -5.45
C GLY A 180 -11.41 -14.97 -4.61
N TYR A 181 -10.69 -13.92 -5.01
CA TYR A 181 -9.62 -13.37 -4.18
C TYR A 181 -10.22 -12.52 -3.06
N CYS A 182 -9.87 -12.86 -1.83
CA CYS A 182 -10.14 -12.07 -0.65
C CYS A 182 -8.96 -12.21 0.31
N ARG A 183 -8.48 -11.13 0.89
CA ARG A 183 -7.50 -11.12 1.97
C ARG A 183 -8.06 -10.26 3.10
N LEU A 184 -7.98 -10.77 4.30
CA LEU A 184 -8.46 -10.13 5.50
C LEU A 184 -7.29 -9.64 6.35
N ALA A 185 -7.37 -8.40 6.83
CA ALA A 185 -6.43 -7.82 7.78
C ALA A 185 -7.20 -7.24 8.99
N PRO A 186 -7.20 -7.93 10.14
CA PRO A 186 -7.79 -7.44 11.38
C PRO A 186 -6.81 -6.55 12.13
N TYR A 187 -7.31 -5.52 12.83
CA TYR A 187 -6.55 -4.74 13.77
C TYR A 187 -7.44 -3.91 14.70
N ASP A 188 -6.95 -3.64 15.91
CA ASP A 188 -7.59 -2.78 16.88
C ASP A 188 -7.04 -1.37 16.77
N GLU A 189 -7.92 -0.37 16.71
CA GLU A 189 -7.55 1.05 16.72
C GLU A 189 -8.56 1.84 17.56
N ASP A 190 -8.05 2.58 18.53
CA ASP A 190 -8.84 3.47 19.38
C ASP A 190 -10.02 2.79 20.12
N GLY A 191 -9.88 1.50 20.43
CA GLY A 191 -10.91 0.69 21.09
C GLY A 191 -12.01 0.18 20.15
N GLU A 192 -11.85 0.37 18.85
CA GLU A 192 -12.70 -0.22 17.81
C GLU A 192 -11.98 -1.41 17.16
N PHE A 193 -12.74 -2.47 16.88
CA PHE A 193 -12.26 -3.60 16.09
C PHE A 193 -12.48 -3.33 14.60
N ASN A 194 -11.41 -3.40 13.84
CA ASN A 194 -11.41 -3.07 12.41
C ASN A 194 -11.00 -4.25 11.56
N LEU A 195 -11.64 -4.38 10.39
CA LEU A 195 -11.26 -5.33 9.34
C LEU A 195 -11.09 -4.60 8.03
N VAL A 196 -9.98 -4.84 7.34
CA VAL A 196 -9.79 -4.47 5.94
C VAL A 196 -9.86 -5.73 5.09
N LEU A 197 -10.71 -5.70 4.07
CA LEU A 197 -10.78 -6.74 3.06
C LEU A 197 -10.20 -6.21 1.76
N SER A 198 -9.21 -6.91 1.21
CA SER A 198 -8.73 -6.69 -0.14
C SER A 198 -9.41 -7.72 -1.05
N HIS A 199 -10.16 -7.26 -2.04
CA HIS A 199 -10.91 -8.13 -2.95
C HIS A 199 -10.79 -7.67 -4.41
N GLY A 200 -11.23 -8.49 -5.36
CA GLY A 200 -11.23 -8.12 -6.77
C GLY A 200 -12.37 -7.18 -7.13
N ALA A 201 -12.16 -6.33 -8.14
CA ALA A 201 -13.23 -5.64 -8.86
C ALA A 201 -13.78 -6.55 -9.98
N PRO A 202 -14.92 -6.24 -10.59
CA PRO A 202 -15.31 -6.83 -11.86
C PRO A 202 -14.20 -6.66 -12.91
N VAL A 203 -14.10 -7.62 -13.81
CA VAL A 203 -13.11 -7.60 -14.90
C VAL A 203 -13.31 -6.35 -15.77
N LYS A 204 -12.21 -5.69 -16.10
CA LYS A 204 -12.19 -4.55 -17.01
C LYS A 204 -11.18 -4.80 -18.13
N THR A 205 -11.57 -4.49 -19.36
CA THR A 205 -10.66 -4.45 -20.51
C THR A 205 -10.13 -3.03 -20.73
N THR A 206 -8.87 -2.93 -21.09
CA THR A 206 -8.22 -1.63 -21.34
C THR A 206 -7.27 -1.77 -22.52
N PRO A 207 -7.37 -0.89 -23.56
CA PRO A 207 -6.34 -0.81 -24.57
C PRO A 207 -5.04 -0.28 -23.96
N VAL A 208 -3.95 -0.88 -24.34
CA VAL A 208 -2.58 -0.50 -23.93
C VAL A 208 -1.67 -0.48 -25.13
N VAL A 209 -0.58 0.26 -25.06
CA VAL A 209 0.48 0.21 -26.06
C VAL A 209 1.51 -0.84 -25.62
N SER A 210 1.77 -1.80 -26.50
CA SER A 210 2.78 -2.83 -26.33
C SER A 210 3.77 -2.75 -27.49
N GLY A 211 4.94 -2.15 -27.23
CA GLY A 211 5.90 -1.82 -28.28
C GLY A 211 5.34 -0.77 -29.25
N ASP A 212 5.15 -1.14 -30.51
CA ASP A 212 4.66 -0.30 -31.60
C ASP A 212 3.19 -0.55 -31.98
N ARG A 213 2.45 -1.35 -31.22
CA ARG A 213 1.08 -1.75 -31.49
C ARG A 213 0.15 -1.55 -30.28
N GLU A 214 -1.14 -1.44 -30.56
CA GLU A 214 -2.17 -1.49 -29.54
C GLU A 214 -2.57 -2.93 -29.23
N GLU A 215 -2.70 -3.23 -27.94
CA GLU A 215 -3.23 -4.49 -27.41
C GLU A 215 -4.36 -4.24 -26.43
N ILE A 216 -5.28 -5.19 -26.32
CA ILE A 216 -6.33 -5.13 -25.30
C ILE A 216 -5.96 -6.10 -24.18
N ILE A 217 -5.70 -5.55 -23.01
CA ILE A 217 -5.48 -6.35 -21.79
C ILE A 217 -6.74 -6.43 -20.95
N THR A 218 -6.87 -7.54 -20.26
CA THR A 218 -7.95 -7.77 -19.31
C THR A 218 -7.36 -7.75 -17.91
N VAL A 219 -7.86 -6.88 -17.05
CA VAL A 219 -7.39 -6.70 -15.68
C VAL A 219 -8.52 -6.82 -14.68
N ARG A 220 -8.18 -7.31 -13.49
CA ARG A 220 -9.03 -7.23 -12.31
C ARG A 220 -8.32 -6.37 -11.27
N ALA A 221 -8.82 -5.17 -11.05
CA ALA A 221 -8.25 -4.29 -10.05
C ALA A 221 -8.55 -4.80 -8.63
N VAL A 222 -7.65 -4.56 -7.69
CA VAL A 222 -7.92 -4.76 -6.27
C VAL A 222 -8.76 -3.58 -5.76
N LYS A 223 -9.73 -3.89 -4.90
CA LYS A 223 -10.52 -2.95 -4.12
C LYS A 223 -10.42 -3.25 -2.65
N TYR A 224 -10.75 -2.28 -1.84
CA TYR A 224 -10.75 -2.40 -0.40
C TYR A 224 -12.15 -2.16 0.16
N ALA A 225 -12.57 -3.03 1.06
CA ALA A 225 -13.71 -2.85 1.92
C ALA A 225 -13.23 -2.67 3.36
N ALA A 226 -13.97 -1.91 4.13
CA ALA A 226 -13.66 -1.63 5.52
C ALA A 226 -14.86 -1.93 6.39
N LEU A 227 -14.62 -2.66 7.50
CA LEU A 227 -15.57 -2.85 8.57
C LEU A 227 -14.98 -2.25 9.84
N ARG A 228 -15.79 -1.51 10.59
CA ARG A 228 -15.41 -0.94 11.89
C ARG A 228 -16.48 -1.27 12.91
N TYR A 229 -16.12 -1.93 13.98
CA TYR A 229 -17.00 -2.32 15.04
C TYR A 229 -16.64 -1.64 16.35
N SER A 230 -17.60 -0.91 16.89
CA SER A 230 -17.54 -0.33 18.23
C SER A 230 -18.39 -1.15 19.18
N ALA A 231 -17.75 -1.88 20.10
CA ALA A 231 -18.43 -2.67 21.12
C ALA A 231 -19.25 -1.78 22.04
N THR A 232 -18.69 -0.65 22.47
CA THR A 232 -19.34 0.30 23.41
C THR A 232 -20.63 0.91 22.84
N GLU A 233 -20.68 1.09 21.52
CA GLU A 233 -21.86 1.64 20.84
C GLU A 233 -22.78 0.55 20.28
N GLY A 234 -22.32 -0.72 20.22
CA GLY A 234 -23.00 -1.80 19.51
C GLY A 234 -23.21 -1.48 18.04
N ARG A 235 -22.21 -0.84 17.41
CA ARG A 235 -22.29 -0.27 16.07
C ARG A 235 -21.29 -0.93 15.13
N LEU A 236 -21.76 -1.32 13.95
CA LEU A 236 -20.94 -1.79 12.84
C LEU A 236 -21.05 -0.82 11.66
N LEU A 237 -19.94 -0.35 11.15
CA LEU A 237 -19.85 0.43 9.92
C LEU A 237 -19.24 -0.43 8.82
N ILE A 238 -19.85 -0.45 7.62
CA ILE A 238 -19.39 -1.20 6.46
C ILE A 238 -19.28 -0.26 5.25
N GLY A 239 -18.13 -0.23 4.61
CA GLY A 239 -17.90 0.58 3.41
C GLY A 239 -17.04 -0.14 2.37
N GLY A 240 -17.06 0.37 1.14
CA GLY A 240 -16.22 -0.15 0.04
C GLY A 240 -16.83 -1.34 -0.73
N VAL A 241 -18.00 -1.83 -0.35
CA VAL A 241 -18.73 -2.92 -1.01
C VAL A 241 -20.07 -2.46 -1.56
N LEU A 242 -20.70 -3.28 -2.41
CA LEU A 242 -22.04 -3.03 -2.92
C LEU A 242 -23.07 -3.08 -1.78
N LYS A 243 -24.16 -2.29 -1.92
CA LYS A 243 -25.23 -2.29 -0.90
C LYS A 243 -25.84 -3.67 -0.64
N SER A 244 -25.95 -4.52 -1.66
CA SER A 244 -26.41 -5.90 -1.51
C SER A 244 -25.46 -6.74 -0.66
N GLN A 245 -24.17 -6.51 -0.76
CA GLN A 245 -23.13 -7.23 -0.02
C GLN A 245 -22.98 -6.77 1.45
N GLN A 246 -23.58 -5.64 1.82
CA GLN A 246 -23.50 -5.11 3.20
C GLN A 246 -24.44 -5.83 4.15
N VAL A 247 -25.42 -6.55 3.65
CA VAL A 247 -26.48 -7.23 4.46
C VAL A 247 -26.38 -8.74 4.44
N GLU A 248 -25.47 -9.31 3.68
CA GLU A 248 -25.14 -10.74 3.65
C GLU A 248 -23.92 -11.04 4.52
#